data_60af4f1dc5abd92b7b6753e3c133c865
#
_entry.id   60af4f1dc5abd92b7b6753e3c133c865
#
_cell.length_a   1.000
_cell.length_b   1.000
_cell.length_c   1.000
_cell.angle_alpha   90.00
_cell.angle_beta   90.00
_cell.angle_gamma   90.00
#
_symmetry.space_group_name_H-M   'P 1'
#
loop_
_entity.id
_entity.type
_entity.pdbx_description
1 polymer ?
#
loop_
_entity_poly.entity_id
_entity_poly.type
_entity_poly.pdbx_seq_one_letter_code
_entity_poly.pdbx_strand_id
1 'polypeptide(L)'
;MLEYMPATKNLEYEDIKFEDIKVVFIGDRTNVCSSTMHITTKLGMNFVHISPKRYQSPQEWVDIANENIKQANSGSVLVTDDL
;
A
#
# COMPACT_ATOMS: atom_id res chain seq x y z
N MET A 1 -9.62 -16.62 -25.39
CA MET A 1 -9.72 -16.95 -24.25
C MET A 1 -9.78 -15.90 -23.17
N LEU A 2 -8.95 -15.03 -23.15
CA LEU A 2 -8.97 -14.01 -22.12
C LEU A 2 -9.99 -12.94 -22.41
N GLU A 3 -10.33 -12.80 -23.64
CA GLU A 3 -11.12 -11.69 -24.04
C GLU A 3 -12.50 -11.68 -23.47
N TYR A 4 -13.10 -12.82 -23.32
CA TYR A 4 -14.47 -12.79 -22.87
C TYR A 4 -14.56 -12.48 -21.37
N MET A 5 -13.47 -12.66 -20.64
CA MET A 5 -13.49 -12.33 -19.24
C MET A 5 -13.43 -10.83 -18.96
N PRO A 6 -12.88 -10.04 -19.85
CA PRO A 6 -12.75 -8.61 -19.60
C PRO A 6 -14.02 -7.90 -19.19
N ALA A 7 -15.14 -8.29 -19.75
CA ALA A 7 -16.38 -7.61 -19.43
C ALA A 7 -16.71 -7.69 -17.95
N THR A 8 -16.65 -8.89 -17.42
CA THR A 8 -16.95 -9.09 -16.00
C THR A 8 -15.89 -8.41 -15.13
N LYS A 9 -14.64 -8.53 -15.52
CA LYS A 9 -13.57 -7.91 -14.74
C LYS A 9 -13.67 -6.40 -14.75
N ASN A 10 -14.07 -5.84 -15.86
CA ASN A 10 -14.22 -4.40 -15.92
C ASN A 10 -15.28 -3.90 -14.97
N LEU A 11 -16.35 -4.64 -14.83
CA LEU A 11 -17.39 -4.27 -13.90
C LEU A 11 -16.88 -4.30 -12.46
N GLU A 12 -16.07 -5.30 -12.16
CA GLU A 12 -15.48 -5.39 -10.83
C GLU A 12 -14.53 -4.25 -10.55
N TYR A 13 -13.73 -3.88 -11.54
CA TYR A 13 -12.79 -2.80 -11.38
C TYR A 13 -13.49 -1.47 -11.15
N GLU A 14 -14.62 -1.28 -11.77
CA GLU A 14 -15.36 -0.04 -11.61
C GLU A 14 -15.84 0.14 -10.18
N ASP A 15 -16.04 -0.97 -9.47
CA ASP A 15 -16.50 -0.91 -8.09
C ASP A 15 -15.36 -0.81 -7.09
N ILE A 16 -14.11 -0.99 -7.52
CA ILE A 16 -12.97 -0.96 -6.64
C ILE A 16 -12.37 0.43 -6.60
N LYS A 17 -12.20 0.95 -5.39
CA LYS A 17 -11.56 2.24 -5.19
C LYS A 17 -10.21 2.01 -4.55
N PHE A 18 -9.22 2.82 -4.91
CA PHE A 18 -7.89 2.69 -4.35
C PHE A 18 -7.92 2.79 -2.83
N GLU A 19 -8.77 3.63 -2.29
CA GLU A 19 -8.86 3.80 -0.84
C GLU A 19 -9.29 2.52 -0.12
N ASP A 20 -9.89 1.57 -0.85
CA ASP A 20 -10.32 0.29 -0.28
C ASP A 20 -9.27 -0.80 -0.39
N ILE A 21 -8.16 -0.54 -1.07
CA ILE A 21 -7.12 -1.53 -1.27
C ILE A 21 -6.10 -1.44 -0.16
N LYS A 22 -5.74 -2.59 0.40
CA LYS A 22 -4.73 -2.66 1.44
C LYS A 22 -3.60 -3.57 0.97
N VAL A 23 -2.38 -3.06 1.01
CA VAL A 23 -1.19 -3.82 0.65
C VAL A 23 -0.43 -4.11 1.94
N VAL A 24 -0.13 -5.38 2.18
CA VAL A 24 0.58 -5.80 3.38
C VAL A 24 1.94 -6.34 2.98
N PHE A 25 2.99 -5.81 3.60
CA PHE A 25 4.35 -6.25 3.37
C PHE A 25 4.86 -6.86 4.67
N ILE A 26 5.23 -8.14 4.62
CA ILE A 26 5.74 -8.85 5.79
C ILE A 26 7.21 -9.13 5.55
N GLY A 27 8.06 -8.63 6.44
CA GLY A 27 9.49 -8.85 6.32
C GLY A 27 10.29 -7.61 6.63
N ASP A 28 11.61 -7.70 6.41
CA ASP A 28 12.53 -6.63 6.75
C ASP A 28 12.35 -5.42 5.84
N ARG A 29 12.75 -4.26 6.37
CA ARG A 29 12.76 -3.07 5.53
C ARG A 29 13.81 -3.27 4.44
N THR A 30 13.41 -3.08 3.21
CA THR A 30 14.27 -3.23 2.05
C THR A 30 13.90 -2.15 1.05
N ASN A 31 14.68 -2.04 -0.02
CA ASN A 31 14.33 -1.10 -1.08
C ASN A 31 12.97 -1.45 -1.68
N VAL A 32 12.65 -2.73 -1.74
CA VAL A 32 11.34 -3.15 -2.25
C VAL A 32 10.24 -2.68 -1.32
N CYS A 33 10.45 -2.80 -0.01
CA CYS A 33 9.48 -2.34 0.95
C CYS A 33 9.27 -0.83 0.81
N SER A 34 10.34 -0.08 0.71
CA SER A 34 10.27 1.38 0.56
C SER A 34 9.51 1.76 -0.71
N SER A 35 9.88 1.15 -1.83
CA SER A 35 9.23 1.45 -3.10
C SER A 35 7.75 1.11 -3.06
N THR A 36 7.42 -0.06 -2.50
CA THR A 36 6.03 -0.49 -2.41
C THR A 36 5.22 0.46 -1.55
N MET A 37 5.79 0.85 -0.40
CA MET A 37 5.12 1.78 0.51
C MET A 37 4.81 3.11 -0.20
N HIS A 38 5.81 3.65 -0.89
CA HIS A 38 5.64 4.98 -1.48
C HIS A 38 4.70 4.96 -2.68
N ILE A 39 4.77 3.92 -3.51
CA ILE A 39 3.86 3.82 -4.64
C ILE A 39 2.42 3.60 -4.14
N THR A 40 2.26 2.72 -3.17
CA THR A 40 0.93 2.41 -2.63
C THR A 40 0.28 3.65 -2.05
N THR A 41 1.02 4.39 -1.21
CA THR A 41 0.46 5.58 -0.59
C THR A 41 0.25 6.70 -1.59
N LYS A 42 1.09 6.77 -2.61
CA LYS A 42 0.93 7.79 -3.64
C LYS A 42 -0.36 7.59 -4.43
N LEU A 43 -0.78 6.35 -4.57
CA LEU A 43 -2.03 6.02 -5.25
C LEU A 43 -3.25 6.11 -4.32
N GLY A 44 -3.03 6.44 -3.06
CA GLY A 44 -4.13 6.57 -2.12
C GLY A 44 -4.59 5.25 -1.51
N MET A 45 -3.77 4.22 -1.62
CA MET A 45 -4.08 2.92 -1.03
C MET A 45 -3.56 2.84 0.40
N ASN A 46 -3.98 1.79 1.10
CA ASN A 46 -3.53 1.55 2.47
C ASN A 46 -2.33 0.62 2.45
N PHE A 47 -1.32 0.92 3.24
CA PHE A 47 -0.11 0.11 3.31
C PHE A 47 0.18 -0.29 4.75
N VAL A 48 0.51 -1.56 4.96
CA VAL A 48 0.89 -2.08 6.27
C VAL A 48 2.22 -2.80 6.15
N HIS A 49 3.18 -2.41 6.99
CA HIS A 49 4.47 -3.10 7.10
C HIS A 49 4.51 -3.84 8.42
N ILE A 50 4.59 -5.17 8.36
CA ILE A 50 4.63 -6.02 9.55
C ILE A 50 6.05 -6.58 9.67
N SER A 51 6.74 -6.23 10.74
CA SER A 51 8.12 -6.65 10.93
C SER A 51 8.52 -6.42 12.38
N PRO A 52 9.48 -7.21 12.92
CA PRO A 52 10.03 -6.92 14.26
C PRO A 52 10.56 -5.50 14.31
N LYS A 53 10.54 -4.91 15.49
CA LYS A 53 10.86 -3.49 15.64
C LYS A 53 12.18 -3.08 15.01
N ARG A 54 13.20 -3.92 15.14
CA ARG A 54 14.53 -3.58 14.61
C ARG A 54 14.58 -3.57 13.09
N TYR A 55 13.60 -4.14 12.45
CA TYR A 55 13.56 -4.25 10.98
C TYR A 55 12.43 -3.46 10.36
N GLN A 56 11.78 -2.62 11.14
CA GLN A 56 10.66 -1.82 10.63
C GLN A 56 11.16 -0.66 9.80
N SER A 57 10.25 -0.11 9.01
CA SER A 57 10.56 1.03 8.15
C SER A 57 11.04 2.21 8.99
N PRO A 58 12.07 2.93 8.53
CA PRO A 58 12.52 4.14 9.23
C PRO A 58 11.42 5.19 9.24
N GLN A 59 11.47 6.06 10.23
CA GLN A 59 10.48 7.11 10.36
C GLN A 59 10.41 8.00 9.12
N GLU A 60 11.56 8.24 8.49
CA GLU A 60 11.58 9.09 7.30
C GLU A 60 10.77 8.50 6.14
N TRP A 61 10.71 7.17 6.03
CA TRP A 61 9.88 6.53 5.01
C TRP A 61 8.41 6.77 5.33
N VAL A 62 8.06 6.64 6.60
CA VAL A 62 6.69 6.83 7.04
C VAL A 62 6.26 8.29 6.82
N ASP A 63 7.18 9.22 7.05
CA ASP A 63 6.90 10.63 6.83
C ASP A 63 6.58 10.91 5.36
N ILE A 64 7.35 10.32 4.46
CA ILE A 64 7.11 10.46 3.03
C ILE A 64 5.76 9.84 2.66
N ALA A 65 5.47 8.68 3.23
CA ALA A 65 4.20 8.00 2.97
C ALA A 65 3.02 8.86 3.45
N ASN A 66 3.15 9.46 4.62
CA ASN A 66 2.10 10.33 5.13
C ASN A 66 1.88 11.55 4.24
N GLU A 67 2.97 12.08 3.69
CA GLU A 67 2.84 13.19 2.77
C GLU A 67 2.10 12.76 1.49
N ASN A 68 2.42 11.56 1.00
CA ASN A 68 1.72 11.01 -0.16
C ASN A 68 0.23 10.85 0.12
N ILE A 69 -0.10 10.34 1.29
CA ILE A 69 -1.49 10.13 1.70
C ILE A 69 -2.23 11.47 1.73
N LYS A 70 -1.56 12.48 2.26
CA LYS A 70 -2.14 13.81 2.35
C LYS A 70 -2.45 14.37 0.97
N GLN A 71 -1.53 14.19 0.03
CA GLN A 71 -1.73 14.68 -1.32
C GLN A 71 -2.78 13.89 -2.08
N ALA A 72 -2.84 12.57 -1.85
CA ALA A 72 -3.84 11.74 -2.48
C ALA A 72 -5.22 11.89 -1.84
N ASN A 73 -5.25 12.42 -0.63
CA ASN A 73 -6.48 12.60 0.13
C ASN A 73 -7.17 11.27 0.44
N SER A 74 -6.39 10.19 0.52
CA SER A 74 -6.92 8.88 0.89
C SER A 74 -5.75 7.97 1.19
N GLY A 75 -6.04 6.84 1.87
CA GLY A 75 -5.03 5.86 2.18
C GLY A 75 -4.55 5.95 3.60
N SER A 76 -3.61 5.07 3.95
CA SER A 76 -3.03 5.04 5.28
C SER A 76 -1.72 4.29 5.23
N VAL A 77 -0.89 4.47 6.26
CA VAL A 77 0.34 3.71 6.42
C VAL A 77 0.43 3.28 7.89
N LEU A 78 0.75 2.00 8.10
CA LEU A 78 0.91 1.45 9.44
C LEU A 78 2.15 0.58 9.45
N VAL A 79 3.01 0.76 10.45
CA VAL A 79 4.18 -0.08 10.67
C VAL A 79 4.01 -0.71 12.03
N THR A 80 4.01 -2.04 12.09
CA THR A 80 3.71 -2.73 13.34
C THR A 80 4.47 -4.05 13.41
N ASP A 81 4.62 -4.58 14.63
CA ASP A 81 5.18 -5.91 14.83
C ASP A 81 4.09 -6.91 15.17
N ASP A 82 2.84 -6.50 15.05
CA ASP A 82 1.70 -7.30 15.47
C ASP A 82 1.11 -8.03 14.26
N LEU A 83 1.22 -9.35 14.27
CA LEU A 83 0.62 -10.17 13.21
C LEU A 83 -0.86 -10.47 13.53
#